data_422e6940230ec5672ee6d8416218d1f2
#
_entry.id   422e6940230ec5672ee6d8416218d1f2
#
_cell.length_a   1.000
_cell.length_b   1.000
_cell.length_c   1.000
_cell.angle_alpha   90.00
_cell.angle_beta   90.00
_cell.angle_gamma   90.00
#
_symmetry.space_group_name_H-M   'P 1'
#
loop_
_entity.id
_entity.type
_entity.pdbx_description
1 polymer ?
#
loop_
_entity_poly.entity_id
_entity_poly.type
_entity_poly.pdbx_seq_one_letter_code
_entity_poly.pdbx_strand_id
1 'polypeptide(L)'
;MKKVTAFVFASICLLSLSACNKGKEDKAFKPQLDRETVCSLMVRGHYENFEALTEEFRAFNEFYPRVQLTYEYDKNHKKNIIQALNGDTPPDIFFTYSSLDFSTLKEYTEDLSEKDLGLDFSCIRDSLIYKDSENHAPYLPIYTTSFGMMINEDLFSKNNMKVPSTYDELIKSCQSFKDKGVKYPMLGHNSMVLYPLYFPHFCASVLNNKTAIDALNAMSDGAGEYMRNSLALAKDFIDRGFVDKEECANIGDDYNKTILRFFEGDVPMMLAKGSSFSGTEKRETQSDAFVAHPFKYSFVPVPSTDKGGYFYNTVELCFSVNKKSQNLNMANEFMRFLLANNGSALNRMSKAKRMITPCKDLSYDSAYAAFGKMDANHIITPSQLNLSDAADQQVRKAGTAVCQNGMSVNDAVSNYGKFN
;
A
#
# COMPACT_ATOMS: atom_id res chain seq x y z
N MET A 1 -75.49 15.68 30.87
CA MET A 1 -75.11 16.27 29.57
C MET A 1 -73.64 15.95 29.34
N LYS A 2 -73.34 14.89 28.58
CA LYS A 2 -71.93 14.45 28.27
C LYS A 2 -71.63 14.93 26.85
N LYS A 3 -70.61 15.79 26.74
CA LYS A 3 -70.02 16.19 25.43
C LYS A 3 -69.10 15.12 24.93
N VAL A 4 -69.36 14.57 23.76
CA VAL A 4 -68.52 13.68 23.00
C VAL A 4 -67.64 14.56 22.11
N THR A 5 -66.33 14.47 22.28
CA THR A 5 -65.37 15.16 21.44
C THR A 5 -64.86 14.15 20.40
N ALA A 6 -65.15 14.39 19.14
CA ALA A 6 -64.71 13.61 18.03
C ALA A 6 -63.30 14.00 17.69
N PHE A 7 -62.34 13.02 17.67
CA PHE A 7 -61.01 13.16 17.13
C PHE A 7 -61.02 12.90 15.61
N VAL A 8 -60.71 13.92 14.85
CA VAL A 8 -60.46 13.81 13.42
C VAL A 8 -59.00 13.43 13.22
N PHE A 9 -58.74 12.23 12.73
CA PHE A 9 -57.40 11.83 12.26
C PHE A 9 -57.18 12.44 10.87
N ALA A 10 -56.31 13.43 10.78
CA ALA A 10 -55.78 13.92 9.52
C ALA A 10 -54.65 13.01 9.06
N SER A 11 -54.89 12.18 8.07
CA SER A 11 -53.86 11.41 7.35
C SER A 11 -53.04 12.39 6.51
N ILE A 12 -51.86 12.71 6.98
CA ILE A 12 -50.86 13.42 6.18
C ILE A 12 -50.21 12.38 5.27
N CYS A 13 -50.59 12.38 3.98
CA CYS A 13 -49.82 11.69 2.93
C CYS A 13 -48.50 12.41 2.74
N LEU A 14 -47.43 11.85 3.31
CA LEU A 14 -46.05 12.17 2.93
C LEU A 14 -45.80 11.62 1.53
N LEU A 15 -45.96 12.48 0.54
CA LEU A 15 -45.39 12.27 -0.77
C LEU A 15 -43.88 12.35 -0.63
N SER A 16 -43.21 11.19 -0.49
CA SER A 16 -41.79 11.05 -0.64
C SER A 16 -41.44 11.38 -2.09
N LEU A 17 -40.86 12.54 -2.31
CA LEU A 17 -40.14 12.88 -3.53
C LEU A 17 -39.01 11.90 -3.69
N SER A 18 -39.26 10.84 -4.45
CA SER A 18 -38.21 9.98 -4.99
C SER A 18 -37.43 10.81 -5.99
N ALA A 19 -36.39 11.51 -5.52
CA ALA A 19 -35.38 12.04 -6.38
C ALA A 19 -34.74 10.85 -7.07
N CYS A 20 -34.87 10.79 -8.39
CA CYS A 20 -34.21 9.83 -9.25
C CYS A 20 -32.70 9.89 -9.05
N ASN A 21 -32.18 9.06 -8.18
CA ASN A 21 -30.78 8.70 -8.15
C ASN A 21 -30.59 7.63 -9.22
N LYS A 22 -30.17 8.04 -10.42
CA LYS A 22 -29.81 7.13 -11.50
C LYS A 22 -28.75 6.14 -10.99
N GLY A 23 -29.18 4.89 -10.77
CA GLY A 23 -28.41 3.67 -10.93
C GLY A 23 -27.04 3.62 -10.26
N LYS A 24 -26.97 3.55 -8.91
CA LYS A 24 -25.98 2.65 -8.29
C LYS A 24 -26.67 1.30 -8.21
N GLU A 25 -26.25 0.37 -9.08
CA GLU A 25 -26.66 -1.03 -8.93
C GLU A 25 -26.37 -1.47 -7.49
N ASP A 26 -27.31 -2.20 -6.92
CA ASP A 26 -27.18 -2.77 -5.58
C ASP A 26 -26.05 -3.83 -5.63
N LYS A 27 -24.84 -3.42 -5.24
CA LYS A 27 -23.65 -4.27 -5.20
C LYS A 27 -23.54 -5.10 -3.92
N ALA A 28 -24.63 -5.25 -3.19
CA ALA A 28 -24.70 -6.07 -2.00
C ALA A 28 -24.30 -7.52 -2.33
N PHE A 29 -23.64 -8.17 -1.38
CA PHE A 29 -23.29 -9.59 -1.53
C PHE A 29 -24.55 -10.43 -1.68
N LYS A 30 -24.59 -11.22 -2.75
CA LYS A 30 -25.67 -12.18 -3.03
C LYS A 30 -25.07 -13.57 -3.04
N PRO A 31 -25.38 -14.42 -2.03
CA PRO A 31 -24.91 -15.81 -1.98
C PRO A 31 -25.28 -16.58 -3.25
N GLN A 32 -24.33 -17.33 -3.79
CA GLN A 32 -24.54 -18.18 -4.98
C GLN A 32 -24.57 -19.66 -4.64
N LEU A 33 -24.08 -20.05 -3.48
CA LEU A 33 -24.05 -21.43 -3.01
C LEU A 33 -25.18 -21.68 -2.00
N ASP A 34 -25.44 -22.94 -1.73
CA ASP A 34 -26.41 -23.32 -0.70
C ASP A 34 -25.92 -22.82 0.69
N ARG A 35 -26.77 -22.11 1.41
CA ARG A 35 -26.51 -21.63 2.75
C ARG A 35 -26.13 -22.75 3.75
N GLU A 36 -26.66 -23.94 3.54
CA GLU A 36 -26.43 -25.11 4.40
C GLU A 36 -25.15 -25.88 4.03
N THR A 37 -24.37 -25.39 3.05
CA THR A 37 -23.09 -25.98 2.69
C THR A 37 -22.19 -26.13 3.91
N VAL A 38 -21.66 -27.34 4.12
CA VAL A 38 -20.73 -27.66 5.19
C VAL A 38 -19.35 -27.88 4.59
N CYS A 39 -18.41 -27.02 4.93
CA CYS A 39 -17.01 -27.18 4.54
C CYS A 39 -16.09 -26.42 5.52
N SER A 40 -14.79 -26.61 5.39
CA SER A 40 -13.77 -25.86 6.11
C SER A 40 -12.88 -25.15 5.10
N LEU A 41 -12.74 -23.83 5.22
CA LEU A 41 -11.82 -23.02 4.43
C LEU A 41 -10.63 -22.61 5.29
N MET A 42 -9.43 -22.88 4.81
CA MET A 42 -8.18 -22.44 5.41
C MET A 42 -7.57 -21.29 4.63
N VAL A 43 -7.35 -20.16 5.31
CA VAL A 43 -6.54 -19.05 4.80
C VAL A 43 -5.16 -19.11 5.47
N ARG A 44 -4.07 -19.14 4.70
CA ARG A 44 -2.70 -19.19 5.22
C ARG A 44 -1.94 -17.91 4.92
N GLY A 45 -1.25 -17.37 5.94
CA GLY A 45 -0.49 -16.12 5.79
C GLY A 45 0.57 -15.90 6.86
N HIS A 46 1.20 -14.71 6.84
CA HIS A 46 2.35 -14.38 7.68
C HIS A 46 2.05 -13.45 8.86
N TYR A 47 0.82 -13.02 9.04
CA TYR A 47 0.46 -12.21 10.21
C TYR A 47 0.18 -13.10 11.41
N GLU A 48 0.89 -12.88 12.52
CA GLU A 48 0.66 -13.61 13.76
C GLU A 48 -0.76 -13.41 14.31
N ASN A 49 -1.28 -12.21 14.12
CA ASN A 49 -2.65 -11.84 14.44
C ASN A 49 -3.25 -11.04 13.30
N PHE A 50 -4.37 -11.51 12.73
CA PHE A 50 -5.10 -10.82 11.68
C PHE A 50 -6.58 -10.70 12.05
N GLU A 51 -6.86 -9.92 13.11
CA GLU A 51 -8.23 -9.67 13.59
C GLU A 51 -9.16 -9.18 12.50
N ALA A 52 -8.70 -8.26 11.66
CA ALA A 52 -9.52 -7.74 10.57
C ALA A 52 -10.03 -8.83 9.61
N LEU A 53 -9.23 -9.87 9.34
CA LEU A 53 -9.69 -11.02 8.56
C LEU A 53 -10.68 -11.86 9.35
N THR A 54 -10.47 -12.03 10.65
CA THR A 54 -11.38 -12.74 11.53
C THR A 54 -12.77 -12.08 11.60
N GLU A 55 -12.82 -10.75 11.60
CA GLU A 55 -14.08 -10.00 11.50
C GLU A 55 -14.80 -10.28 10.16
N GLU A 56 -14.06 -10.33 9.05
CA GLU A 56 -14.65 -10.67 7.75
C GLU A 56 -15.11 -12.14 7.69
N PHE A 57 -14.46 -13.05 8.40
CA PHE A 57 -14.95 -14.43 8.57
C PHE A 57 -16.29 -14.48 9.29
N ARG A 58 -16.44 -13.70 10.38
CA ARG A 58 -17.72 -13.61 11.10
C ARG A 58 -18.83 -13.04 10.22
N ALA A 59 -18.53 -11.97 9.47
CA ALA A 59 -19.49 -11.36 8.55
C ALA A 59 -19.88 -12.33 7.41
N PHE A 60 -18.96 -13.11 6.88
CA PHE A 60 -19.25 -14.14 5.87
C PHE A 60 -20.11 -15.27 6.45
N ASN A 61 -19.90 -15.65 7.70
CA ASN A 61 -20.69 -16.69 8.37
C ASN A 61 -22.16 -16.29 8.64
N GLU A 62 -22.53 -15.00 8.53
CA GLU A 62 -23.94 -14.61 8.53
C GLU A 62 -24.68 -15.18 7.31
N PHE A 63 -23.98 -15.35 6.20
CA PHE A 63 -24.51 -15.93 4.96
C PHE A 63 -24.34 -17.47 4.94
N TYR A 64 -23.22 -17.97 5.43
CA TYR A 64 -22.84 -19.39 5.41
C TYR A 64 -22.49 -19.91 6.81
N PRO A 65 -23.49 -20.14 7.68
CA PRO A 65 -23.25 -20.41 9.11
C PRO A 65 -22.58 -21.75 9.39
N ARG A 66 -22.52 -22.65 8.41
CA ARG A 66 -21.91 -23.98 8.55
C ARG A 66 -20.54 -24.09 7.91
N VAL A 67 -19.99 -23.00 7.37
CA VAL A 67 -18.63 -22.93 6.86
C VAL A 67 -17.68 -22.58 8.00
N GLN A 68 -16.71 -23.45 8.26
CA GLN A 68 -15.66 -23.19 9.22
C GLN A 68 -14.50 -22.46 8.52
N LEU A 69 -14.26 -21.18 8.88
CA LEU A 69 -13.13 -20.40 8.37
C LEU A 69 -12.00 -20.40 9.42
N THR A 70 -10.80 -20.74 8.98
CA THR A 70 -9.60 -20.78 9.81
C THR A 70 -8.48 -19.96 9.18
N TYR A 71 -7.65 -19.36 10.04
CA TYR A 71 -6.44 -18.68 9.61
C TYR A 71 -5.23 -19.40 10.19
N GLU A 72 -4.32 -19.82 9.32
CA GLU A 72 -3.06 -20.45 9.69
C GLU A 72 -1.91 -19.46 9.56
N TYR A 73 -1.25 -19.18 10.67
CA TYR A 73 -0.07 -18.35 10.71
C TYR A 73 1.20 -19.13 10.38
N ASP A 74 1.99 -18.62 9.47
CA ASP A 74 3.35 -19.09 9.19
C ASP A 74 4.32 -17.91 9.09
N LYS A 75 5.20 -17.75 10.06
CA LYS A 75 6.22 -16.70 10.09
C LYS A 75 7.08 -16.68 8.81
N ASN A 76 7.30 -17.84 8.21
CA ASN A 76 8.11 -18.03 7.02
C ASN A 76 7.25 -18.26 5.76
N HIS A 77 5.99 -17.87 5.78
CA HIS A 77 5.00 -18.13 4.74
C HIS A 77 5.58 -17.94 3.33
N LYS A 78 6.24 -16.82 3.07
CA LYS A 78 6.84 -16.51 1.76
C LYS A 78 7.82 -17.58 1.25
N LYS A 79 8.53 -18.27 2.16
CA LYS A 79 9.46 -19.35 1.82
C LYS A 79 8.77 -20.69 1.72
N ASN A 80 7.74 -20.88 2.53
CA ASN A 80 7.12 -22.19 2.73
C ASN A 80 5.88 -22.42 1.87
N ILE A 81 5.36 -21.39 1.18
CA ILE A 81 4.06 -21.47 0.52
C ILE A 81 3.99 -22.60 -0.53
N ILE A 82 5.02 -22.77 -1.35
CA ILE A 82 5.02 -23.85 -2.37
C ILE A 82 5.00 -25.22 -1.71
N GLN A 83 5.74 -25.41 -0.61
CA GLN A 83 5.71 -26.64 0.15
C GLN A 83 4.32 -26.88 0.75
N ALA A 84 3.69 -25.86 1.31
CA ALA A 84 2.35 -25.95 1.88
C ALA A 84 1.29 -26.31 0.83
N LEU A 85 1.38 -25.74 -0.37
CA LEU A 85 0.46 -26.03 -1.49
C LEU A 85 0.61 -27.46 -2.03
N ASN A 86 1.75 -28.12 -1.81
CA ASN A 86 2.02 -29.51 -2.17
C ASN A 86 1.92 -30.48 -0.97
N GLY A 87 1.56 -30.01 0.22
CA GLY A 87 1.43 -30.82 1.41
C GLY A 87 0.10 -31.58 1.50
N ASP A 88 -0.08 -32.31 2.60
CA ASP A 88 -1.28 -33.14 2.83
C ASP A 88 -2.55 -32.29 3.13
N THR A 89 -2.37 -31.08 3.65
CA THR A 89 -3.44 -30.13 3.98
C THR A 89 -3.15 -28.77 3.35
N PRO A 90 -3.27 -28.65 2.01
CA PRO A 90 -2.98 -27.38 1.36
C PRO A 90 -4.03 -26.32 1.72
N PRO A 91 -3.63 -25.04 1.85
CA PRO A 91 -4.59 -23.97 2.10
C PRO A 91 -5.51 -23.77 0.89
N ASP A 92 -6.75 -23.37 1.16
CA ASP A 92 -7.73 -23.01 0.11
C ASP A 92 -7.45 -21.61 -0.43
N ILE A 93 -7.08 -20.69 0.45
CA ILE A 93 -6.70 -19.31 0.15
C ILE A 93 -5.35 -19.03 0.80
N PHE A 94 -4.48 -18.33 0.13
CA PHE A 94 -3.16 -18.01 0.66
C PHE A 94 -2.70 -16.61 0.31
N PHE A 95 -1.84 -16.05 1.15
CA PHE A 95 -1.26 -14.75 0.94
C PHE A 95 -0.25 -14.79 -0.20
N THR A 96 -0.34 -13.79 -1.07
CA THR A 96 0.65 -13.52 -2.11
C THR A 96 1.12 -12.08 -2.01
N TYR A 97 2.22 -11.79 -2.70
CA TYR A 97 2.88 -10.49 -2.68
C TYR A 97 3.29 -10.11 -4.10
N SER A 98 3.35 -8.83 -4.39
CA SER A 98 3.83 -8.34 -5.69
C SER A 98 5.27 -8.77 -6.05
N SER A 99 6.03 -9.21 -5.06
CA SER A 99 7.42 -9.70 -5.23
C SER A 99 7.55 -11.22 -5.39
N LEU A 100 6.42 -11.95 -5.42
CA LEU A 100 6.44 -13.38 -5.72
C LEU A 100 6.50 -13.60 -7.23
N ASP A 101 7.27 -14.59 -7.63
CA ASP A 101 7.30 -15.07 -9.01
C ASP A 101 5.97 -15.77 -9.35
N PHE A 102 5.08 -15.05 -10.01
CA PHE A 102 3.79 -15.61 -10.43
C PHE A 102 3.92 -16.68 -11.50
N SER A 103 5.04 -16.77 -12.22
CA SER A 103 5.28 -17.89 -13.14
C SER A 103 5.35 -19.21 -12.37
N THR A 104 5.96 -19.21 -11.20
CA THR A 104 6.03 -20.36 -10.29
C THR A 104 4.68 -20.63 -9.62
N LEU A 105 3.90 -19.59 -9.30
CA LEU A 105 2.61 -19.74 -8.63
C LEU A 105 1.46 -20.09 -9.57
N LYS A 106 1.60 -19.91 -10.87
CA LYS A 106 0.55 -20.15 -11.88
C LYS A 106 -0.05 -21.57 -11.80
N GLU A 107 0.74 -22.56 -11.43
CA GLU A 107 0.26 -23.95 -11.26
C GLU A 107 -0.69 -24.12 -10.07
N TYR A 108 -0.70 -23.16 -9.13
CA TYR A 108 -1.46 -23.24 -7.88
C TYR A 108 -2.60 -22.22 -7.81
N THR A 109 -2.53 -21.13 -8.57
CA THR A 109 -3.51 -20.05 -8.48
C THR A 109 -4.67 -20.25 -9.43
N GLU A 110 -5.87 -19.99 -8.93
CA GLU A 110 -7.09 -19.83 -9.74
C GLU A 110 -6.99 -18.55 -10.56
N ASP A 111 -7.55 -18.57 -11.78
CA ASP A 111 -7.74 -17.34 -12.55
C ASP A 111 -8.99 -16.60 -12.08
N LEU A 112 -8.81 -15.61 -11.23
CA LEU A 112 -9.90 -14.82 -10.66
C LEU A 112 -10.59 -13.91 -11.71
N SER A 113 -10.08 -13.82 -12.94
CA SER A 113 -10.69 -13.04 -14.02
C SER A 113 -11.72 -13.84 -14.83
N GLU A 114 -11.90 -15.13 -14.58
CA GLU A 114 -12.89 -15.96 -15.25
C GLU A 114 -14.31 -15.46 -14.95
N LYS A 115 -15.10 -15.30 -16.03
CA LYS A 115 -16.44 -14.71 -15.92
C LYS A 115 -17.41 -15.56 -15.09
N ASP A 116 -17.25 -16.88 -15.15
CA ASP A 116 -18.12 -17.82 -14.45
C ASP A 116 -17.96 -17.77 -12.92
N LEU A 117 -16.83 -17.23 -12.43
CA LEU A 117 -16.62 -17.00 -11.00
C LEU A 117 -17.44 -15.82 -10.46
N GLY A 118 -17.93 -14.93 -11.32
CA GLY A 118 -18.75 -13.79 -10.93
C GLY A 118 -18.02 -12.77 -10.01
N LEU A 119 -16.70 -12.69 -10.11
CA LEU A 119 -15.88 -11.74 -9.35
C LEU A 119 -15.91 -10.35 -10.03
N ASP A 120 -16.49 -9.36 -9.37
CA ASP A 120 -16.57 -7.98 -9.88
C ASP A 120 -15.41 -7.12 -9.33
N PHE A 121 -14.33 -6.99 -10.11
CA PHE A 121 -13.19 -6.14 -9.79
C PHE A 121 -13.45 -4.65 -10.02
N SER A 122 -14.64 -4.22 -10.43
CA SER A 122 -14.91 -2.83 -10.79
C SER A 122 -14.69 -1.83 -9.67
N CYS A 123 -14.74 -2.29 -8.41
CA CYS A 123 -14.41 -1.47 -7.24
C CYS A 123 -12.89 -1.27 -7.06
N ILE A 124 -12.04 -2.10 -7.62
CA ILE A 124 -10.58 -2.00 -7.51
C ILE A 124 -10.05 -0.97 -8.52
N ARG A 125 -9.02 -0.20 -8.15
CA ARG A 125 -8.30 0.66 -9.09
C ARG A 125 -7.65 -0.19 -10.18
N ASP A 126 -7.95 0.09 -11.45
CA ASP A 126 -7.56 -0.73 -12.60
C ASP A 126 -6.04 -0.98 -12.65
N SER A 127 -5.25 0.02 -12.28
CA SER A 127 -3.78 -0.07 -12.23
C SER A 127 -3.22 -1.02 -11.15
N LEU A 128 -4.06 -1.53 -10.24
CA LEU A 128 -3.69 -2.50 -9.20
C LEU A 128 -4.11 -3.93 -9.54
N ILE A 129 -4.88 -4.11 -10.60
CA ILE A 129 -5.27 -5.43 -11.09
C ILE A 129 -4.13 -5.96 -11.95
N TYR A 130 -3.37 -6.89 -11.40
CA TYR A 130 -2.34 -7.59 -12.17
C TYR A 130 -2.99 -8.62 -13.09
N LYS A 131 -2.50 -8.68 -14.31
CA LYS A 131 -2.80 -9.73 -15.26
C LYS A 131 -1.50 -10.25 -15.87
N ASP A 132 -1.40 -11.57 -15.97
CA ASP A 132 -0.27 -12.21 -16.62
C ASP A 132 -0.33 -12.08 -18.16
N SER A 133 0.63 -12.67 -18.86
CA SER A 133 0.72 -12.64 -20.33
C SER A 133 -0.47 -13.35 -21.03
N GLU A 134 -1.19 -14.19 -20.31
CA GLU A 134 -2.39 -14.89 -20.79
C GLU A 134 -3.68 -14.18 -20.35
N ASN A 135 -3.55 -12.99 -19.73
CA ASN A 135 -4.63 -12.17 -19.20
C ASN A 135 -5.34 -12.78 -17.96
N HIS A 136 -4.69 -13.70 -17.23
CA HIS A 136 -5.19 -14.25 -15.97
C HIS A 136 -4.90 -13.31 -14.79
N ALA A 137 -5.84 -13.21 -13.86
CA ALA A 137 -5.70 -12.49 -12.60
C ALA A 137 -5.45 -13.49 -11.43
N PRO A 138 -4.20 -13.74 -11.02
CA PRO A 138 -3.88 -14.78 -10.05
C PRO A 138 -4.18 -14.40 -8.61
N TYR A 139 -4.58 -13.17 -8.35
CA TYR A 139 -4.85 -12.68 -6.99
C TYR A 139 -5.83 -11.50 -6.93
N LEU A 140 -6.43 -11.34 -5.75
CA LEU A 140 -7.18 -10.17 -5.33
C LEU A 140 -6.29 -9.27 -4.45
N PRO A 141 -6.03 -7.99 -4.79
CA PRO A 141 -5.34 -7.06 -3.91
C PRO A 141 -6.19 -6.74 -2.67
N ILE A 142 -5.61 -6.91 -1.48
CA ILE A 142 -6.30 -6.69 -0.20
C ILE A 142 -6.01 -5.29 0.32
N TYR A 143 -4.75 -4.87 0.31
CA TYR A 143 -4.35 -3.50 0.58
C TYR A 143 -3.03 -3.15 -0.08
N THR A 144 -2.77 -1.85 -0.17
CA THR A 144 -1.63 -1.30 -0.86
C THR A 144 -0.81 -0.40 0.05
N THR A 145 0.38 -0.06 -0.38
CA THR A 145 1.28 0.84 0.31
C THR A 145 1.89 1.82 -0.69
N SER A 146 2.65 2.80 -0.20
CA SER A 146 3.36 3.76 -1.04
C SER A 146 4.65 4.21 -0.35
N PHE A 147 5.60 4.72 -1.11
CA PHE A 147 6.71 5.49 -0.55
C PHE A 147 6.25 6.91 -0.20
N GLY A 148 6.85 7.48 0.83
CA GLY A 148 6.55 8.81 1.31
C GLY A 148 7.40 9.21 2.50
N MET A 149 6.90 10.15 3.29
CA MET A 149 7.54 10.53 4.55
C MET A 149 6.51 10.74 5.65
N MET A 150 6.88 10.38 6.86
CA MET A 150 6.17 10.74 8.07
C MET A 150 6.61 12.15 8.50
N ILE A 151 5.65 12.96 8.92
CA ILE A 151 5.84 14.34 9.37
C ILE A 151 5.46 14.43 10.84
N ASN A 152 6.33 15.00 11.65
CA ASN A 152 5.98 15.47 12.99
C ASN A 152 5.33 16.85 12.87
N GLU A 153 3.99 16.89 12.84
CA GLU A 153 3.22 18.12 12.62
C GLU A 153 3.43 19.15 13.72
N ASP A 154 3.65 18.69 14.95
CA ASP A 154 3.83 19.58 16.10
C ASP A 154 5.18 20.31 16.03
N LEU A 155 6.26 19.67 15.52
CA LEU A 155 7.52 20.36 15.27
C LEU A 155 7.39 21.43 14.18
N PHE A 156 6.65 21.16 13.11
CA PHE A 156 6.36 22.16 12.09
C PHE A 156 5.58 23.34 12.67
N SER A 157 4.49 23.06 13.40
CA SER A 157 3.66 24.09 14.04
C SER A 157 4.45 24.93 15.06
N LYS A 158 5.22 24.28 15.95
CA LYS A 158 6.07 24.95 16.95
C LYS A 158 7.08 25.90 16.33
N ASN A 159 7.56 25.58 15.13
CA ASN A 159 8.51 26.40 14.41
C ASN A 159 7.87 27.39 13.41
N ASN A 160 6.55 27.52 13.41
CA ASN A 160 5.78 28.34 12.46
C ASN A 160 6.08 27.98 10.98
N MET A 161 6.25 26.70 10.70
CA MET A 161 6.56 26.19 9.38
C MET A 161 5.35 25.40 8.83
N LYS A 162 5.21 25.42 7.51
CA LYS A 162 4.26 24.55 6.80
C LYS A 162 4.96 23.27 6.37
N VAL A 163 4.19 22.19 6.32
CA VAL A 163 4.66 20.93 5.70
C VAL A 163 4.97 21.21 4.23
N PRO A 164 6.17 20.86 3.75
CA PRO A 164 6.59 21.18 2.40
C PRO A 164 5.76 20.41 1.36
N SER A 165 5.38 21.09 0.29
CA SER A 165 4.62 20.53 -0.85
C SER A 165 5.42 20.46 -2.15
N THR A 166 6.54 21.20 -2.25
CA THR A 166 7.45 21.18 -3.40
C THR A 166 8.87 20.84 -2.95
N TYR A 167 9.74 20.47 -3.89
CA TYR A 167 11.14 20.16 -3.58
C TYR A 167 11.87 21.38 -2.97
N ASP A 168 11.66 22.57 -3.52
CA ASP A 168 12.26 23.78 -2.97
C ASP A 168 11.78 24.08 -1.54
N GLU A 169 10.50 23.83 -1.24
CA GLU A 169 9.98 23.97 0.12
C GLU A 169 10.59 22.92 1.05
N LEU A 170 10.81 21.68 0.58
CA LEU A 170 11.48 20.64 1.35
C LEU A 170 12.91 21.07 1.73
N ILE A 171 13.70 21.56 0.76
CA ILE A 171 15.06 22.05 0.98
C ILE A 171 15.06 23.21 1.99
N LYS A 172 14.16 24.20 1.81
CA LYS A 172 14.02 25.34 2.73
C LYS A 172 13.61 24.89 4.14
N SER A 173 12.71 23.93 4.24
CA SER A 173 12.29 23.37 5.54
C SER A 173 13.45 22.66 6.23
N CYS A 174 14.20 21.82 5.53
CA CYS A 174 15.37 21.15 6.06
C CYS A 174 16.42 22.17 6.55
N GLN A 175 16.71 23.18 5.74
CA GLN A 175 17.67 24.24 6.12
C GLN A 175 17.18 25.02 7.34
N SER A 176 15.89 25.39 7.36
CA SER A 176 15.32 26.13 8.49
C SER A 176 15.39 25.34 9.82
N PHE A 177 15.18 24.01 9.77
CA PHE A 177 15.35 23.17 10.95
C PHE A 177 16.82 23.09 11.38
N LYS A 178 17.77 22.99 10.45
CA LYS A 178 19.21 23.05 10.78
C LYS A 178 19.60 24.37 11.43
N ASP A 179 19.12 25.50 10.89
CA ASP A 179 19.39 26.84 11.46
C ASP A 179 18.83 26.98 12.89
N LYS A 180 17.83 26.19 13.26
CA LYS A 180 17.24 26.11 14.60
C LYS A 180 17.87 25.03 15.48
N GLY A 181 18.96 24.41 15.04
CA GLY A 181 19.75 23.45 15.83
C GLY A 181 19.38 21.98 15.62
N VAL A 182 18.44 21.64 14.73
CA VAL A 182 18.21 20.25 14.34
C VAL A 182 19.33 19.81 13.40
N LYS A 183 20.19 18.94 13.87
CA LYS A 183 21.40 18.54 13.12
C LYS A 183 21.05 17.85 11.79
N TYR A 184 20.10 16.92 11.83
CA TYR A 184 19.61 16.16 10.67
C TYR A 184 18.09 16.19 10.65
N PRO A 185 17.46 16.97 9.77
CA PRO A 185 16.01 17.15 9.75
C PRO A 185 15.26 15.96 9.09
N MET A 186 15.96 15.00 8.51
CA MET A 186 15.37 13.84 7.87
C MET A 186 15.99 12.55 8.41
N LEU A 187 15.15 11.64 8.87
CA LEU A 187 15.50 10.29 9.29
C LEU A 187 15.13 9.29 8.18
N GLY A 188 15.77 8.14 8.19
CA GLY A 188 15.41 6.96 7.40
C GLY A 188 16.04 5.73 8.01
N HIS A 189 15.85 4.57 7.41
CA HIS A 189 16.63 3.38 7.72
C HIS A 189 17.51 3.00 6.53
N ASN A 190 18.46 2.08 6.72
CA ASN A 190 19.56 1.84 5.80
C ASN A 190 19.12 1.64 4.33
N SER A 191 18.27 0.66 4.04
CA SER A 191 17.83 0.37 2.67
C SER A 191 16.79 1.36 2.12
N MET A 192 16.16 2.16 2.99
CA MET A 192 15.06 3.07 2.61
C MET A 192 15.42 4.54 2.68
N VAL A 193 16.68 4.87 3.01
CA VAL A 193 17.09 6.24 3.34
C VAL A 193 16.67 7.27 2.32
N LEU A 194 16.81 7.00 1.03
CA LEU A 194 16.42 7.94 -0.01
C LEU A 194 15.53 7.33 -1.10
N TYR A 195 15.13 6.08 -0.88
CA TYR A 195 14.25 5.39 -1.79
C TYR A 195 12.93 6.15 -2.02
N PRO A 196 12.25 6.64 -0.96
CA PRO A 196 11.04 7.44 -1.12
C PRO A 196 11.26 8.77 -1.85
N LEU A 197 12.45 9.36 -1.84
CA LEU A 197 12.76 10.59 -2.58
C LEU A 197 13.09 10.29 -4.04
N TYR A 198 14.00 9.38 -4.28
CA TYR A 198 14.53 9.04 -5.59
C TYR A 198 13.54 8.30 -6.49
N PHE A 199 12.97 7.19 -5.99
CA PHE A 199 12.27 6.23 -6.82
C PHE A 199 10.93 6.77 -7.37
N PRO A 200 10.05 7.40 -6.59
CA PRO A 200 8.83 8.02 -7.11
C PRO A 200 9.11 9.11 -8.15
N HIS A 201 10.17 9.91 -7.96
CA HIS A 201 10.59 10.91 -8.93
C HIS A 201 11.06 10.26 -10.25
N PHE A 202 11.87 9.19 -10.16
CA PHE A 202 12.28 8.42 -11.35
C PHE A 202 11.07 7.86 -12.08
N CYS A 203 10.15 7.21 -11.39
CA CYS A 203 8.94 6.64 -11.98
C CYS A 203 8.10 7.72 -12.69
N ALA A 204 7.94 8.89 -12.07
CA ALA A 204 7.25 10.01 -12.69
C ALA A 204 7.93 10.50 -13.96
N SER A 205 9.27 10.49 -14.01
CA SER A 205 10.05 10.97 -15.15
C SER A 205 9.97 10.07 -16.40
N VAL A 206 9.71 8.77 -16.20
CA VAL A 206 9.60 7.79 -17.28
C VAL A 206 8.15 7.37 -17.57
N LEU A 207 7.18 7.83 -16.77
CA LEU A 207 5.77 7.53 -16.96
C LEU A 207 5.30 8.01 -18.36
N ASN A 208 4.66 7.12 -19.11
CA ASN A 208 4.23 7.34 -20.49
C ASN A 208 5.37 7.59 -21.51
N ASN A 209 6.61 7.34 -21.14
CA ASN A 209 7.76 7.41 -22.05
C ASN A 209 8.18 5.99 -22.51
N LYS A 210 7.48 5.50 -23.55
CA LYS A 210 7.75 4.15 -24.08
C LYS A 210 9.21 3.95 -24.47
N THR A 211 9.86 4.93 -25.08
CA THR A 211 11.28 4.84 -25.48
C THR A 211 12.20 4.63 -24.28
N ALA A 212 11.94 5.36 -23.19
CA ALA A 212 12.71 5.18 -21.95
C ALA A 212 12.47 3.80 -21.36
N ILE A 213 11.23 3.34 -21.29
CA ILE A 213 10.87 2.03 -20.75
C ILE A 213 11.49 0.89 -21.57
N ASP A 214 11.39 0.95 -22.90
CA ASP A 214 11.98 -0.05 -23.79
C ASP A 214 13.53 -0.10 -23.63
N ALA A 215 14.18 1.06 -23.54
CA ALA A 215 15.63 1.15 -23.35
C ALA A 215 16.07 0.58 -21.98
N LEU A 216 15.32 0.91 -20.93
CA LEU A 216 15.57 0.40 -19.58
C LEU A 216 15.37 -1.12 -19.51
N ASN A 217 14.29 -1.65 -20.08
CA ASN A 217 14.00 -3.07 -20.10
C ASN A 217 15.05 -3.87 -20.89
N ALA A 218 15.52 -3.32 -21.99
CA ALA A 218 16.58 -3.92 -22.80
C ALA A 218 17.99 -3.71 -22.22
N MET A 219 18.14 -2.94 -21.14
CA MET A 219 19.45 -2.54 -20.58
C MET A 219 20.38 -1.97 -21.66
N SER A 220 19.83 -1.20 -22.60
CA SER A 220 20.55 -0.64 -23.73
C SER A 220 21.65 0.32 -23.28
N ASP A 221 22.69 0.46 -24.09
CA ASP A 221 23.73 1.47 -23.85
C ASP A 221 23.12 2.87 -23.71
N GLY A 222 23.50 3.57 -22.65
CA GLY A 222 22.96 4.89 -22.31
C GLY A 222 21.58 4.90 -21.64
N ALA A 223 20.92 3.77 -21.44
CA ALA A 223 19.61 3.72 -20.77
C ALA A 223 19.64 4.30 -19.33
N GLY A 224 20.78 4.22 -18.65
CA GLY A 224 20.96 4.84 -17.33
C GLY A 224 20.73 6.37 -17.31
N GLU A 225 20.83 7.06 -18.45
CA GLU A 225 20.58 8.50 -18.53
C GLU A 225 19.16 8.89 -18.07
N TYR A 226 18.19 8.03 -18.26
CA TYR A 226 16.83 8.25 -17.78
C TYR A 226 16.72 8.34 -16.24
N MET A 227 17.74 7.89 -15.51
CA MET A 227 17.80 7.95 -14.05
C MET A 227 18.55 9.18 -13.54
N ARG A 228 19.35 9.85 -14.37
CA ARG A 228 20.32 10.89 -13.98
C ARG A 228 19.74 11.95 -13.07
N ASN A 229 18.64 12.57 -13.47
CA ASN A 229 18.04 13.69 -12.71
C ASN A 229 17.54 13.24 -11.34
N SER A 230 16.96 12.04 -11.26
CA SER A 230 16.46 11.49 -9.99
C SER A 230 17.58 11.11 -9.04
N LEU A 231 18.67 10.54 -9.57
CA LEU A 231 19.88 10.24 -8.79
C LEU A 231 20.57 11.53 -8.32
N ALA A 232 20.64 12.56 -9.18
CA ALA A 232 21.25 13.84 -8.83
C ALA A 232 20.45 14.55 -7.72
N LEU A 233 19.11 14.52 -7.77
CA LEU A 233 18.24 15.07 -6.75
C LEU A 233 18.48 14.37 -5.39
N ALA A 234 18.54 13.05 -5.37
CA ALA A 234 18.80 12.30 -4.15
C ALA A 234 20.19 12.59 -3.60
N LYS A 235 21.20 12.65 -4.46
CA LYS A 235 22.58 12.98 -4.07
C LYS A 235 22.70 14.40 -3.51
N ASP A 236 22.09 15.39 -4.15
CA ASP A 236 22.07 16.79 -3.65
C ASP A 236 21.49 16.84 -2.23
N PHE A 237 20.40 16.13 -1.98
CA PHE A 237 19.78 16.07 -0.66
C PHE A 237 20.75 15.51 0.42
N ILE A 238 21.49 14.45 0.08
CA ILE A 238 22.52 13.87 0.97
C ILE A 238 23.67 14.85 1.17
N ASP A 239 24.19 15.42 0.10
CA ASP A 239 25.37 16.28 0.14
C ASP A 239 25.16 17.55 0.97
N ARG A 240 23.89 18.02 1.07
CA ARG A 240 23.49 19.11 1.98
C ARG A 240 23.49 18.69 3.47
N GLY A 241 23.69 17.42 3.77
CA GLY A 241 23.71 16.89 5.13
C GLY A 241 22.37 16.98 5.83
N PHE A 242 21.28 16.71 5.11
CA PHE A 242 19.94 16.67 5.68
C PHE A 242 19.58 15.32 6.31
N VAL A 243 20.33 14.27 5.98
CA VAL A 243 20.17 12.91 6.51
C VAL A 243 21.44 12.47 7.21
N ASP A 244 21.30 11.87 8.38
CA ASP A 244 22.41 11.18 9.07
C ASP A 244 22.55 9.76 8.49
N LYS A 245 23.51 9.60 7.59
CA LYS A 245 23.80 8.30 6.99
C LYS A 245 24.35 7.28 7.98
N GLU A 246 25.11 7.75 8.99
CA GLU A 246 25.67 6.89 10.04
C GLU A 246 24.57 6.36 10.94
N GLU A 247 23.67 7.22 11.41
CA GLU A 247 22.49 6.80 12.18
C GLU A 247 21.61 5.83 11.39
N CYS A 248 21.34 6.13 10.13
CA CYS A 248 20.56 5.24 9.26
C CYS A 248 21.21 3.85 9.10
N ALA A 249 22.54 3.81 8.93
CA ALA A 249 23.29 2.55 8.84
C ALA A 249 23.25 1.77 10.16
N ASN A 250 23.34 2.46 11.31
CA ASN A 250 23.27 1.84 12.64
C ASN A 250 21.87 1.31 12.98
N ILE A 251 20.81 1.97 12.50
CA ILE A 251 19.44 1.43 12.57
C ILE A 251 19.31 0.16 11.73
N GLY A 252 20.05 0.08 10.64
CA GLY A 252 20.00 -1.04 9.69
C GLY A 252 18.67 -1.08 8.93
N ASP A 253 18.18 -2.27 8.65
CA ASP A 253 16.91 -2.48 7.92
C ASP A 253 15.71 -2.73 8.87
N ASP A 254 15.85 -2.39 10.14
CA ASP A 254 14.80 -2.52 11.14
C ASP A 254 13.90 -1.28 11.17
N TYR A 255 12.81 -1.32 10.42
CA TYR A 255 11.83 -0.23 10.39
C TYR A 255 11.15 0.03 11.75
N ASN A 256 11.11 -0.94 12.66
CA ASN A 256 10.58 -0.73 14.01
C ASN A 256 11.49 0.20 14.82
N LYS A 257 12.80 0.00 14.71
CA LYS A 257 13.78 0.91 15.33
C LYS A 257 13.67 2.31 14.73
N THR A 258 13.46 2.41 13.42
CA THR A 258 13.27 3.72 12.75
C THR A 258 12.05 4.46 13.30
N ILE A 259 10.92 3.75 13.47
CA ILE A 259 9.70 4.35 14.04
C ILE A 259 9.93 4.77 15.50
N LEU A 260 10.56 3.93 16.31
CA LEU A 260 10.87 4.27 17.69
C LEU A 260 11.80 5.50 17.78
N ARG A 261 12.81 5.58 16.90
CA ARG A 261 13.68 6.76 16.79
C ARG A 261 12.92 8.03 16.40
N PHE A 262 11.98 7.93 15.46
CA PHE A 262 11.11 9.06 15.10
C PHE A 262 10.22 9.49 16.28
N PHE A 263 9.78 8.55 17.09
CA PHE A 263 8.96 8.83 18.28
C PHE A 263 9.72 9.41 19.47
N GLU A 264 11.04 9.57 19.39
CA GLU A 264 11.79 10.43 20.32
C GLU A 264 11.41 11.91 20.16
N GLY A 265 10.78 12.29 19.04
CA GLY A 265 10.10 13.57 18.84
C GLY A 265 10.99 14.75 18.45
N ASP A 266 12.28 14.55 18.27
CA ASP A 266 13.27 15.60 17.93
C ASP A 266 13.53 15.72 16.41
N VAL A 267 13.09 14.73 15.60
CA VAL A 267 13.25 14.71 14.16
C VAL A 267 11.94 15.12 13.46
N PRO A 268 11.94 16.15 12.61
CA PRO A 268 10.72 16.64 11.97
C PRO A 268 10.17 15.74 10.87
N MET A 269 11.01 14.95 10.19
CA MET A 269 10.63 14.16 9.02
C MET A 269 11.33 12.80 9.00
N MET A 270 10.63 11.77 8.55
CA MET A 270 11.19 10.42 8.37
C MET A 270 10.78 9.86 7.00
N LEU A 271 11.74 9.50 6.16
CA LEU A 271 11.49 8.77 4.92
C LEU A 271 11.00 7.36 5.23
N ALA A 272 9.89 6.96 4.64
CA ALA A 272 9.24 5.71 4.97
C ALA A 272 8.47 5.10 3.79
N LYS A 273 8.23 3.80 3.89
CA LYS A 273 7.17 3.11 3.17
C LYS A 273 5.89 3.20 4.01
N GLY A 274 4.74 3.34 3.37
CA GLY A 274 3.45 3.44 4.08
C GLY A 274 3.16 2.23 4.98
N SER A 275 3.67 1.04 4.63
CA SER A 275 3.55 -0.14 5.51
C SER A 275 4.17 0.06 6.90
N SER A 276 5.09 1.00 7.06
CA SER A 276 5.61 1.39 8.39
C SER A 276 4.52 1.96 9.31
N PHE A 277 3.47 2.57 8.74
CA PHE A 277 2.33 3.07 9.52
C PHE A 277 1.56 1.97 10.24
N SER A 278 1.50 0.75 9.69
CA SER A 278 0.82 -0.38 10.33
C SER A 278 1.40 -0.75 11.70
N GLY A 279 2.64 -0.35 11.96
CA GLY A 279 3.33 -0.60 13.22
C GLY A 279 3.33 0.59 14.19
N THR A 280 2.82 1.76 13.80
CA THR A 280 2.97 2.97 14.63
C THR A 280 2.21 2.89 15.95
N GLU A 281 0.95 2.48 15.97
CA GLU A 281 0.15 2.37 17.22
C GLU A 281 0.84 1.53 18.30
N LYS A 282 1.42 0.40 17.89
CA LYS A 282 2.19 -0.43 18.81
C LYS A 282 3.47 0.28 19.29
N ARG A 283 4.12 1.09 18.46
CA ARG A 283 5.37 1.80 18.80
C ARG A 283 5.11 3.04 19.63
N GLU A 284 3.96 3.68 19.50
CA GLU A 284 3.52 4.76 20.38
C GLU A 284 3.57 4.33 21.85
N THR A 285 3.08 3.12 22.15
CA THR A 285 3.09 2.57 23.51
C THR A 285 4.45 2.03 23.97
N GLN A 286 5.39 1.85 23.05
CA GLN A 286 6.74 1.34 23.32
C GLN A 286 7.80 2.46 23.44
N SER A 287 7.47 3.69 23.05
CA SER A 287 8.36 4.84 23.16
C SER A 287 8.03 5.63 24.41
N ASP A 288 8.89 5.56 25.42
CA ASP A 288 8.74 6.37 26.65
C ASP A 288 8.67 7.87 26.34
N ALA A 289 9.43 8.33 25.34
CA ALA A 289 9.43 9.72 24.92
C ALA A 289 8.08 10.13 24.32
N PHE A 290 7.50 9.29 23.45
CA PHE A 290 6.19 9.56 22.87
C PHE A 290 5.07 9.48 23.92
N VAL A 291 5.11 8.50 24.83
CA VAL A 291 4.14 8.39 25.93
C VAL A 291 4.17 9.63 26.82
N ALA A 292 5.36 10.15 27.11
CA ALA A 292 5.52 11.36 27.93
C ALA A 292 5.11 12.65 27.19
N HIS A 293 5.37 12.73 25.89
CA HIS A 293 5.15 13.91 25.05
C HIS A 293 4.60 13.50 23.67
N PRO A 294 3.33 13.04 23.59
CA PRO A 294 2.75 12.63 22.33
C PRO A 294 2.62 13.82 21.37
N PHE A 295 2.83 13.55 20.08
CA PHE A 295 2.72 14.55 19.02
C PHE A 295 1.89 14.03 17.85
N LYS A 296 1.33 14.93 17.05
CA LYS A 296 0.60 14.61 15.83
C LYS A 296 1.57 14.32 14.68
N TYR A 297 1.27 13.31 13.93
CA TYR A 297 2.04 12.94 12.75
C TYR A 297 1.14 12.46 11.60
N SER A 298 1.61 12.64 10.37
CA SER A 298 0.91 12.21 9.16
C SER A 298 1.87 11.64 8.13
N PHE A 299 1.34 10.96 7.13
CA PHE A 299 2.09 10.42 6.01
C PHE A 299 1.77 11.22 4.75
N VAL A 300 2.80 11.75 4.11
CA VAL A 300 2.68 12.57 2.90
C VAL A 300 3.64 12.08 1.82
N PRO A 301 3.38 12.37 0.54
CA PRO A 301 4.38 12.12 -0.50
C PRO A 301 5.63 12.95 -0.27
N VAL A 302 6.80 12.41 -0.62
CA VAL A 302 8.02 13.22 -0.60
C VAL A 302 7.95 14.22 -1.76
N PRO A 303 7.97 15.54 -1.50
CA PRO A 303 7.94 16.53 -2.55
C PRO A 303 9.27 16.53 -3.31
N SER A 304 9.28 15.98 -4.50
CA SER A 304 10.49 15.75 -5.32
C SER A 304 10.55 16.60 -6.58
N THR A 305 9.53 17.44 -6.84
CA THR A 305 9.49 18.36 -7.97
C THR A 305 8.94 19.72 -7.55
N ASP A 306 8.98 20.70 -8.46
CA ASP A 306 8.29 21.99 -8.32
C ASP A 306 6.76 21.89 -8.33
N LYS A 307 6.23 20.76 -8.82
CA LYS A 307 4.78 20.47 -8.86
C LYS A 307 4.31 19.55 -7.71
N GLY A 308 5.19 19.22 -6.80
CA GLY A 308 4.89 18.35 -5.66
C GLY A 308 5.60 17.00 -5.69
N GLY A 309 5.11 16.09 -4.86
CA GLY A 309 5.59 14.73 -4.75
C GLY A 309 4.71 13.74 -5.50
N TYR A 310 5.18 12.51 -5.56
CA TYR A 310 4.47 11.37 -6.14
C TYR A 310 4.35 10.25 -5.13
N PHE A 311 3.20 9.58 -5.11
CA PHE A 311 3.08 8.29 -4.48
C PHE A 311 3.38 7.18 -5.48
N TYR A 312 4.27 6.25 -5.11
CA TYR A 312 4.46 5.00 -5.82
C TYR A 312 3.65 3.93 -5.10
N ASN A 313 2.44 3.69 -5.60
CA ASN A 313 1.46 2.83 -4.94
C ASN A 313 1.61 1.38 -5.41
N THR A 314 2.02 0.51 -4.52
CA THR A 314 2.21 -0.93 -4.78
C THR A 314 1.25 -1.78 -3.97
N VAL A 315 0.88 -2.93 -4.50
CA VAL A 315 0.15 -3.93 -3.72
C VAL A 315 1.08 -4.49 -2.65
N GLU A 316 0.63 -4.51 -1.40
CA GLU A 316 1.39 -5.03 -0.26
C GLU A 316 0.94 -6.43 0.11
N LEU A 317 -0.36 -6.71 0.05
CA LEU A 317 -0.94 -8.00 0.32
C LEU A 317 -2.00 -8.33 -0.70
N CYS A 318 -1.95 -9.56 -1.18
CA CYS A 318 -2.94 -10.17 -2.05
C CYS A 318 -3.45 -11.47 -1.43
N PHE A 319 -4.65 -11.88 -1.83
CA PHE A 319 -5.15 -13.23 -1.65
C PHE A 319 -5.20 -13.94 -2.99
N SER A 320 -4.64 -15.15 -3.04
CA SER A 320 -4.80 -16.09 -4.14
C SER A 320 -5.63 -17.28 -3.68
N VAL A 321 -6.44 -17.82 -4.58
CA VAL A 321 -7.19 -19.05 -4.37
C VAL A 321 -6.39 -20.22 -4.91
N ASN A 322 -6.26 -21.30 -4.14
CA ASN A 322 -5.65 -22.52 -4.59
C ASN A 322 -6.59 -23.26 -5.54
N LYS A 323 -6.25 -23.30 -6.84
CA LYS A 323 -7.09 -23.97 -7.85
C LYS A 323 -7.25 -25.47 -7.64
N LYS A 324 -6.42 -26.09 -6.79
CA LYS A 324 -6.52 -27.50 -6.38
C LYS A 324 -7.30 -27.69 -5.07
N SER A 325 -7.89 -26.61 -4.53
CA SER A 325 -8.72 -26.69 -3.32
C SER A 325 -9.92 -27.60 -3.54
N GLN A 326 -10.20 -28.46 -2.58
CA GLN A 326 -11.43 -29.26 -2.56
C GLN A 326 -12.68 -28.40 -2.28
N ASN A 327 -12.49 -27.19 -1.78
CA ASN A 327 -13.54 -26.20 -1.46
C ASN A 327 -13.51 -25.00 -2.42
N LEU A 328 -13.04 -25.19 -3.65
CA LEU A 328 -12.77 -24.12 -4.61
C LEU A 328 -13.95 -23.16 -4.78
N ASN A 329 -15.18 -23.70 -4.94
CA ASN A 329 -16.38 -22.87 -5.11
C ASN A 329 -16.62 -21.97 -3.87
N MET A 330 -16.41 -22.48 -2.65
CA MET A 330 -16.60 -21.68 -1.45
C MET A 330 -15.45 -20.67 -1.24
N ALA A 331 -14.23 -21.00 -1.65
CA ALA A 331 -13.11 -20.06 -1.64
C ALA A 331 -13.38 -18.89 -2.61
N ASN A 332 -13.86 -19.16 -3.81
CA ASN A 332 -14.27 -18.13 -4.77
C ASN A 332 -15.47 -17.31 -4.27
N GLU A 333 -16.41 -17.93 -3.56
CA GLU A 333 -17.54 -17.26 -2.93
C GLU A 333 -17.08 -16.28 -1.83
N PHE A 334 -16.07 -16.66 -1.04
CA PHE A 334 -15.46 -15.74 -0.07
C PHE A 334 -14.76 -14.56 -0.77
N MET A 335 -14.07 -14.77 -1.89
CA MET A 335 -13.49 -13.69 -2.68
C MET A 335 -14.56 -12.74 -3.23
N ARG A 336 -15.71 -13.26 -3.68
CA ARG A 336 -16.86 -12.44 -4.10
C ARG A 336 -17.43 -11.63 -2.95
N PHE A 337 -17.53 -12.21 -1.75
CA PHE A 337 -17.93 -11.49 -0.55
C PHE A 337 -17.00 -10.30 -0.26
N LEU A 338 -15.69 -10.48 -0.36
CA LEU A 338 -14.72 -9.40 -0.13
C LEU A 338 -14.87 -8.23 -1.13
N LEU A 339 -15.26 -8.53 -2.37
CA LEU A 339 -15.47 -7.52 -3.42
C LEU A 339 -16.84 -6.83 -3.34
N ALA A 340 -17.81 -7.44 -2.66
CA ALA A 340 -19.16 -6.91 -2.54
C ALA A 340 -19.21 -5.55 -1.84
N ASN A 341 -20.33 -4.84 -1.98
CA ASN A 341 -20.51 -3.50 -1.41
C ASN A 341 -19.38 -2.53 -1.75
N ASN A 342 -18.93 -2.55 -3.02
CA ASN A 342 -17.81 -1.77 -3.53
C ASN A 342 -16.49 -2.02 -2.77
N GLY A 343 -16.23 -3.24 -2.33
CA GLY A 343 -15.01 -3.62 -1.61
C GLY A 343 -14.98 -3.11 -0.17
N SER A 344 -16.12 -2.94 0.48
CA SER A 344 -16.17 -2.43 1.85
C SER A 344 -15.38 -3.29 2.84
N ALA A 345 -15.34 -4.63 2.65
CA ALA A 345 -14.51 -5.55 3.43
C ALA A 345 -13.00 -5.24 3.26
N LEU A 346 -12.55 -5.04 2.02
CA LEU A 346 -11.17 -4.65 1.72
C LEU A 346 -10.80 -3.32 2.38
N ASN A 347 -11.74 -2.37 2.40
CA ASN A 347 -11.52 -1.07 3.04
C ASN A 347 -11.42 -1.19 4.57
N ARG A 348 -12.27 -2.01 5.22
CA ARG A 348 -12.18 -2.28 6.66
C ARG A 348 -10.83 -2.91 7.01
N MET A 349 -10.41 -3.96 6.28
CA MET A 349 -9.12 -4.61 6.48
C MET A 349 -7.94 -3.64 6.27
N SER A 350 -8.01 -2.79 5.23
CA SER A 350 -6.98 -1.78 4.98
C SER A 350 -6.87 -0.79 6.14
N LYS A 351 -7.99 -0.25 6.62
CA LYS A 351 -8.02 0.69 7.75
C LYS A 351 -7.52 0.06 9.05
N ALA A 352 -7.94 -1.17 9.35
CA ALA A 352 -7.50 -1.89 10.55
C ALA A 352 -5.99 -2.16 10.57
N LYS A 353 -5.35 -2.19 9.39
CA LYS A 353 -3.89 -2.30 9.25
C LYS A 353 -3.21 -0.96 9.00
N ARG A 354 -3.95 0.15 9.04
CA ARG A 354 -3.45 1.49 8.65
C ARG A 354 -2.73 1.44 7.31
N MET A 355 -3.38 0.82 6.32
CA MET A 355 -2.91 0.68 4.95
C MET A 355 -3.81 1.41 3.98
N ILE A 356 -3.36 1.55 2.74
CA ILE A 356 -4.12 2.19 1.67
C ILE A 356 -5.05 1.16 1.05
N THR A 357 -6.35 1.48 0.97
CA THR A 357 -7.32 0.60 0.30
C THR A 357 -7.03 0.48 -1.20
N PRO A 358 -7.18 -0.71 -1.81
CA PRO A 358 -7.09 -0.85 -3.26
C PRO A 358 -8.35 -0.32 -3.99
N CYS A 359 -9.43 -0.07 -3.26
CA CYS A 359 -10.72 0.29 -3.85
C CYS A 359 -10.79 1.75 -4.28
N LYS A 360 -11.62 2.00 -5.31
CA LYS A 360 -12.03 3.33 -5.76
C LYS A 360 -13.03 3.93 -4.76
N ASP A 361 -13.12 5.25 -4.72
CA ASP A 361 -14.20 6.01 -4.06
C ASP A 361 -14.47 5.69 -2.58
N LEU A 362 -13.51 5.08 -1.88
CA LEU A 362 -13.61 4.81 -0.45
C LEU A 362 -12.68 5.72 0.35
N SER A 363 -13.08 5.99 1.60
CA SER A 363 -12.29 6.81 2.50
C SER A 363 -11.05 6.07 3.00
N TYR A 364 -9.93 6.77 2.99
CA TYR A 364 -8.67 6.29 3.57
C TYR A 364 -8.65 6.49 5.10
N ASP A 365 -7.72 5.79 5.77
CA ASP A 365 -7.35 6.15 7.14
C ASP A 365 -6.87 7.62 7.20
N SER A 366 -7.08 8.28 8.34
CA SER A 366 -6.68 9.68 8.53
C SER A 366 -5.19 9.91 8.30
N ALA A 367 -4.35 8.92 8.58
CA ALA A 367 -2.91 8.95 8.30
C ALA A 367 -2.59 9.14 6.80
N TYR A 368 -3.50 8.74 5.92
CA TYR A 368 -3.37 8.86 4.46
C TYR A 368 -4.25 9.95 3.85
N ALA A 369 -4.63 10.97 4.64
CA ALA A 369 -5.46 12.06 4.14
C ALA A 369 -4.84 12.79 2.93
N ALA A 370 -3.51 12.87 2.87
CA ALA A 370 -2.79 13.42 1.73
C ALA A 370 -2.97 12.59 0.46
N PHE A 371 -2.96 11.24 0.57
CA PHE A 371 -3.20 10.34 -0.56
C PHE A 371 -4.60 10.51 -1.16
N GLY A 372 -5.61 10.62 -0.31
CA GLY A 372 -7.00 10.79 -0.75
C GLY A 372 -7.30 12.15 -1.41
N LYS A 373 -6.43 13.14 -1.22
CA LYS A 373 -6.54 14.48 -1.82
C LYS A 373 -5.64 14.68 -3.05
N MET A 374 -4.83 13.68 -3.38
CA MET A 374 -3.84 13.79 -4.44
C MET A 374 -4.47 13.63 -5.81
N ASP A 375 -3.97 14.39 -6.78
CA ASP A 375 -4.30 14.21 -8.19
C ASP A 375 -3.86 12.79 -8.63
N ALA A 376 -4.72 12.10 -9.38
CA ALA A 376 -4.45 10.76 -9.88
C ALA A 376 -3.14 10.67 -10.70
N ASN A 377 -2.75 11.75 -11.37
CA ASN A 377 -1.49 11.85 -12.13
C ASN A 377 -0.24 11.81 -11.23
N HIS A 378 -0.39 12.03 -9.93
CA HIS A 378 0.68 11.95 -8.94
C HIS A 378 0.68 10.61 -8.18
N ILE A 379 -0.18 9.67 -8.55
CA ILE A 379 -0.23 8.32 -8.02
C ILE A 379 0.18 7.35 -9.12
N ILE A 380 1.36 6.77 -8.99
CA ILE A 380 1.96 5.87 -9.97
C ILE A 380 1.92 4.45 -9.43
N THR A 381 1.60 3.49 -10.28
CA THR A 381 1.65 2.05 -9.94
C THR A 381 2.65 1.31 -10.83
N PRO A 382 3.19 0.16 -10.39
CA PRO A 382 4.13 -0.63 -11.21
C PRO A 382 3.59 -0.98 -12.59
N SER A 383 2.31 -1.33 -12.68
CA SER A 383 1.67 -1.72 -13.95
C SER A 383 1.62 -0.59 -14.99
N GLN A 384 1.63 0.68 -14.56
CA GLN A 384 1.67 1.83 -15.47
C GLN A 384 3.07 2.06 -16.07
N LEU A 385 4.12 1.55 -15.41
CA LEU A 385 5.50 1.71 -15.87
C LEU A 385 5.91 0.63 -16.86
N ASN A 386 5.41 -0.59 -16.74
CA ASN A 386 5.81 -1.76 -17.54
C ASN A 386 7.33 -2.02 -17.49
N LEU A 387 7.98 -1.71 -16.38
CA LEU A 387 9.36 -2.09 -16.15
C LEU A 387 9.44 -3.59 -15.89
N SER A 388 10.36 -4.28 -16.53
CA SER A 388 10.69 -5.67 -16.19
C SER A 388 11.31 -5.75 -14.79
N ASP A 389 11.20 -6.90 -14.14
CA ASP A 389 11.77 -7.12 -12.81
C ASP A 389 13.30 -6.86 -12.82
N ALA A 390 13.98 -7.26 -13.89
CA ALA A 390 15.40 -7.01 -14.04
C ALA A 390 15.72 -5.51 -14.14
N ALA A 391 14.95 -4.74 -14.93
CA ALA A 391 15.12 -3.30 -15.04
C ALA A 391 14.80 -2.58 -13.70
N ASP A 392 13.72 -2.97 -13.02
CA ASP A 392 13.38 -2.43 -11.70
C ASP A 392 14.50 -2.67 -10.68
N GLN A 393 15.08 -3.87 -10.66
CA GLN A 393 16.23 -4.18 -9.81
C GLN A 393 17.45 -3.31 -10.12
N GLN A 394 17.78 -3.10 -11.39
CA GLN A 394 18.92 -2.26 -11.79
C GLN A 394 18.70 -0.80 -11.35
N VAL A 395 17.49 -0.26 -11.56
CA VAL A 395 17.12 1.07 -11.09
C VAL A 395 17.30 1.20 -9.58
N ARG A 396 16.84 0.21 -8.82
CA ARG A 396 16.94 0.19 -7.36
C ARG A 396 18.39 0.10 -6.89
N LYS A 397 19.19 -0.76 -7.51
CA LYS A 397 20.62 -0.90 -7.18
C LYS A 397 21.41 0.37 -7.50
N ALA A 398 21.11 1.07 -8.60
CA ALA A 398 21.68 2.36 -8.93
C ALA A 398 21.40 3.41 -7.84
N GLY A 399 20.15 3.50 -7.39
CA GLY A 399 19.77 4.36 -6.26
C GLY A 399 20.53 4.05 -4.98
N THR A 400 20.62 2.77 -4.61
CA THR A 400 21.41 2.30 -3.47
C THR A 400 22.89 2.66 -3.60
N ALA A 401 23.48 2.45 -4.76
CA ALA A 401 24.88 2.76 -5.01
C ALA A 401 25.20 4.25 -4.79
N VAL A 402 24.34 5.14 -5.27
CA VAL A 402 24.51 6.59 -5.08
C VAL A 402 24.21 7.00 -3.63
N CYS A 403 23.08 6.57 -3.10
CA CYS A 403 22.57 7.07 -1.83
C CYS A 403 23.33 6.51 -0.61
N GLN A 404 23.67 5.23 -0.64
CA GLN A 404 24.31 4.55 0.49
C GLN A 404 25.82 4.41 0.30
N ASN A 405 26.25 3.98 -0.89
CA ASN A 405 27.65 3.60 -1.14
C ASN A 405 28.50 4.77 -1.67
N GLY A 406 27.91 5.95 -1.86
CA GLY A 406 28.66 7.15 -2.29
C GLY A 406 29.15 7.11 -3.74
N MET A 407 28.58 6.24 -4.58
CA MET A 407 28.89 6.21 -6.01
C MET A 407 28.50 7.55 -6.65
N SER A 408 29.31 8.01 -7.63
CA SER A 408 28.91 9.19 -8.40
C SER A 408 27.70 8.91 -9.27
N VAL A 409 26.91 9.94 -9.57
CA VAL A 409 25.77 9.82 -10.49
C VAL A 409 26.23 9.37 -11.87
N ASN A 410 27.40 9.85 -12.34
CA ASN A 410 27.96 9.46 -13.64
C ASN A 410 28.28 7.96 -13.67
N ASP A 411 28.92 7.45 -12.63
CA ASP A 411 29.26 6.02 -12.55
C ASP A 411 27.99 5.18 -12.45
N ALA A 412 27.01 5.58 -11.65
CA ALA A 412 25.74 4.85 -11.51
C ALA A 412 24.99 4.76 -12.84
N VAL A 413 24.93 5.86 -13.59
CA VAL A 413 24.30 5.91 -14.91
C VAL A 413 25.05 5.00 -15.92
N SER A 414 26.38 5.07 -15.93
CA SER A 414 27.23 4.26 -16.83
C SER A 414 27.23 2.76 -16.50
N ASN A 415 26.91 2.43 -15.25
CA ASN A 415 26.85 1.03 -14.78
C ASN A 415 25.44 0.43 -14.83
N TYR A 416 24.44 1.15 -15.36
CA TYR A 416 23.12 0.57 -15.53
C TYR A 416 23.18 -0.72 -16.36
N GLY A 417 22.48 -1.75 -15.91
CA GLY A 417 22.54 -3.11 -16.51
C GLY A 417 23.73 -3.97 -16.04
N LYS A 418 24.63 -3.41 -15.22
CA LYS A 418 25.83 -4.12 -14.72
C LYS A 418 25.85 -4.28 -13.19
N PHE A 419 24.82 -3.81 -12.49
CA PHE A 419 24.71 -4.00 -11.05
C PHE A 419 24.39 -5.47 -10.73
N ASN A 420 25.26 -6.10 -9.94
CA ASN A 420 25.13 -7.49 -9.48
C ASN A 420 24.18 -7.65 -8.31
#